data_086eff44bbd01743b1d472d675c693e0
#
_entry.id   086eff44bbd01743b1d472d675c693e0
#
_cell.length_a   1.000
_cell.length_b   1.000
_cell.length_c   1.000
_cell.angle_alpha   90.00
_cell.angle_beta   90.00
_cell.angle_gamma   90.00
#
_symmetry.space_group_name_H-M   'P 1'
#
loop_
_entity.id
_entity.type
_entity.pdbx_description
1 polymer ?
#
loop_
_entity_poly.entity_id
_entity_poly.type
_entity_poly.pdbx_seq_one_letter_code
_entity_poly.pdbx_strand_id
1 'polypeptide(L)'
;MDISQLTEYVGNHPLLFLALFAILAMLIGGELKHLLGGVSEVGPGQATRMLNHDNAIMIDMRNDKEYRDGHIVNSLHAPDIKTAKLEKYRDRPVIVYCRSGNQSAQYCSKLRKQGFESVYNLKGGVVAWERAELPLTKTG
;
A
#
# COMPACT_ATOMS: atom_id res chain seq x y z
N MET A 1 -26.64 36.10 10.35
CA MET A 1 -27.58 35.11 9.81
C MET A 1 -28.10 34.28 10.97
N ASP A 2 -29.42 34.37 11.20
CA ASP A 2 -30.04 33.62 12.30
C ASP A 2 -30.24 32.14 11.92
N ILE A 3 -30.34 31.27 12.92
CA ILE A 3 -30.54 29.83 12.73
C ILE A 3 -31.82 29.57 11.91
N SER A 4 -32.86 30.41 12.11
CA SER A 4 -34.13 30.32 11.36
C SER A 4 -33.94 30.57 9.85
N GLN A 5 -33.13 31.54 9.50
CA GLN A 5 -32.80 31.85 8.08
C GLN A 5 -32.01 30.72 7.45
N LEU A 6 -31.11 30.11 8.20
CA LEU A 6 -30.32 28.98 7.72
C LEU A 6 -31.18 27.75 7.46
N THR A 7 -32.12 27.44 8.39
CA THR A 7 -33.03 26.31 8.22
C THR A 7 -33.99 26.50 7.04
N GLU A 8 -34.44 27.73 6.81
CA GLU A 8 -35.28 28.06 5.65
C GLU A 8 -34.50 27.91 4.35
N TYR A 9 -33.25 28.34 4.31
CA TYR A 9 -32.39 28.21 3.14
C TYR A 9 -32.10 26.75 2.81
N VAL A 10 -31.82 25.94 3.82
CA VAL A 10 -31.61 24.49 3.67
C VAL A 10 -32.87 23.81 3.11
N GLY A 11 -34.07 24.20 3.61
CA GLY A 11 -35.34 23.65 3.16
C GLY A 11 -35.68 24.00 1.71
N ASN A 12 -35.21 25.16 1.23
CA ASN A 12 -35.44 25.63 -0.14
C ASN A 12 -34.48 25.06 -1.18
N HIS A 13 -33.34 24.52 -0.73
CA HIS A 13 -32.29 23.99 -1.62
C HIS A 13 -31.82 22.58 -1.23
N PRO A 14 -32.73 21.59 -1.14
CA PRO A 14 -32.40 20.25 -0.64
C PRO A 14 -31.36 19.53 -1.52
N LEU A 15 -31.43 19.69 -2.84
CA LEU A 15 -30.50 19.06 -3.77
C LEU A 15 -29.07 19.55 -3.60
N LEU A 16 -28.91 20.84 -3.29
CA LEU A 16 -27.60 21.45 -3.11
C LEU A 16 -26.93 20.93 -1.84
N PHE A 17 -27.70 20.79 -0.75
CA PHE A 17 -27.21 20.24 0.51
C PHE A 17 -26.94 18.74 0.42
N LEU A 18 -27.78 17.97 -0.31
CA LEU A 18 -27.52 16.58 -0.59
C LEU A 18 -26.20 16.39 -1.36
N ALA A 19 -25.95 17.20 -2.38
CA ALA A 19 -24.72 17.17 -3.14
C ALA A 19 -23.50 17.49 -2.25
N LEU A 20 -23.62 18.53 -1.40
CA LEU A 20 -22.58 18.91 -0.47
C LEU A 20 -22.27 17.78 0.52
N PHE A 21 -23.29 17.17 1.13
CA PHE A 21 -23.12 16.05 2.04
C PHE A 21 -22.49 14.84 1.35
N ALA A 22 -22.88 14.54 0.11
CA ALA A 22 -22.30 13.44 -0.67
C ALA A 22 -20.81 13.68 -0.93
N ILE A 23 -20.42 14.90 -1.30
CA ILE A 23 -19.02 15.26 -1.53
C ILE A 23 -18.22 15.17 -0.24
N LEU A 24 -18.73 15.70 0.87
CA LEU A 24 -18.08 15.63 2.18
C LEU A 24 -17.93 14.19 2.65
N ALA A 25 -18.96 13.35 2.49
CA ALA A 25 -18.91 11.95 2.85
C ALA A 25 -17.88 11.20 2.00
N MET A 26 -17.77 11.54 0.72
CA MET A 26 -16.78 10.93 -0.18
C MET A 26 -15.35 11.32 0.20
N LEU A 27 -15.12 12.59 0.53
CA LEU A 27 -13.81 13.07 0.99
C LEU A 27 -13.40 12.47 2.33
N ILE A 28 -14.30 12.49 3.31
CA ILE A 28 -14.06 11.93 4.65
C ILE A 28 -13.89 10.42 4.56
N GLY A 29 -14.70 9.74 3.76
CA GLY A 29 -14.60 8.30 3.56
C GLY A 29 -13.27 7.88 2.94
N GLY A 30 -12.74 8.67 2.02
CA GLY A 30 -11.42 8.46 1.43
C GLY A 30 -10.30 8.58 2.46
N GLU A 31 -10.32 9.65 3.24
CA GLU A 31 -9.34 9.89 4.30
C GLU A 31 -9.43 8.82 5.40
N LEU A 32 -10.64 8.49 5.81
CA LEU A 32 -10.87 7.49 6.86
C LEU A 32 -10.37 6.10 6.42
N LYS A 33 -10.62 5.74 5.16
CA LYS A 33 -10.13 4.49 4.60
C LYS A 33 -8.60 4.45 4.56
N HIS A 34 -7.96 5.57 4.25
CA HIS A 34 -6.51 5.70 4.27
C HIS A 34 -5.94 5.59 5.68
N LEU A 35 -6.61 6.21 6.66
CA LEU A 35 -6.18 6.19 8.08
C LEU A 35 -6.46 4.85 8.76
N LEU A 36 -7.57 4.19 8.43
CA LEU A 36 -8.01 2.97 9.12
C LEU A 36 -7.55 1.66 8.49
N GLY A 37 -7.01 1.67 7.28
CA GLY A 37 -6.63 0.43 6.63
C GLY A 37 -5.97 0.59 5.27
N GLY A 38 -5.62 1.81 4.90
CA GLY A 38 -4.89 2.07 3.68
C GLY A 38 -3.50 1.44 3.73
N VAL A 39 -3.12 0.78 2.66
CA VAL A 39 -1.76 0.28 2.50
C VAL A 39 -0.84 1.47 2.21
N SER A 40 0.17 1.65 3.04
CA SER A 40 1.19 2.67 2.82
C SER A 40 2.03 2.28 1.61
N GLU A 41 2.32 3.24 0.73
CA GLU A 41 3.14 3.02 -0.44
C GLU A 41 4.49 3.72 -0.31
N VAL A 42 5.54 3.09 -0.84
CA VAL A 42 6.87 3.67 -0.91
C VAL A 42 7.40 3.54 -2.33
N GLY A 43 8.04 4.59 -2.82
CA GLY A 43 8.73 4.54 -4.11
C GLY A 43 10.07 3.81 -4.02
N PRO A 44 10.71 3.51 -5.18
CA PRO A 44 11.98 2.80 -5.21
C PRO A 44 13.09 3.48 -4.39
N GLY A 45 13.21 4.79 -4.44
CA GLY A 45 14.22 5.54 -3.68
C GLY A 45 14.03 5.43 -2.18
N GLN A 46 12.80 5.59 -1.70
CA GLN A 46 12.47 5.44 -0.29
C GLN A 46 12.65 3.99 0.19
N ALA A 47 12.23 3.03 -0.64
CA ALA A 47 12.41 1.61 -0.34
C ALA A 47 13.89 1.27 -0.17
N THR A 48 14.76 1.79 -1.03
CA THR A 48 16.21 1.60 -0.93
C THR A 48 16.75 2.13 0.38
N ARG A 49 16.32 3.31 0.79
CA ARG A 49 16.72 3.89 2.08
C ARG A 49 16.27 3.03 3.26
N MET A 50 15.04 2.53 3.21
CA MET A 50 14.51 1.65 4.26
C MET A 50 15.28 0.34 4.35
N LEU A 51 15.67 -0.24 3.22
CA LEU A 51 16.48 -1.46 3.18
C LEU A 51 17.87 -1.24 3.77
N ASN A 52 18.45 -0.08 3.53
CA ASN A 52 19.83 0.23 3.95
C ASN A 52 19.92 0.74 5.40
N HIS A 53 18.90 1.45 5.89
CA HIS A 53 18.97 2.17 7.17
C HIS A 53 17.96 1.69 8.22
N ASP A 54 16.82 1.18 7.81
CA ASP A 54 15.71 0.84 8.71
C ASP A 54 15.59 -0.67 8.95
N ASN A 55 16.53 -1.46 8.45
CA ASN A 55 16.49 -2.92 8.55
C ASN A 55 15.22 -3.53 7.93
N ALA A 56 14.69 -2.89 6.88
CA ALA A 56 13.52 -3.37 6.17
C ALA A 56 13.81 -4.65 5.39
N ILE A 57 12.79 -5.47 5.20
CA ILE A 57 12.87 -6.62 4.30
C ILE A 57 12.00 -6.38 3.06
N MET A 58 12.41 -6.98 1.96
CA MET A 58 11.66 -6.94 0.71
C MET A 58 11.06 -8.31 0.43
N ILE A 59 9.77 -8.35 0.11
CA ILE A 59 9.06 -9.60 -0.21
C ILE A 59 8.58 -9.55 -1.66
N ASP A 60 9.01 -10.53 -2.44
CA ASP A 60 8.53 -10.75 -3.80
C ASP A 60 7.36 -11.74 -3.75
N MET A 61 6.16 -11.29 -4.11
CA MET A 61 4.98 -12.13 -4.11
C MET A 61 4.62 -12.66 -5.50
N ARG A 62 5.50 -12.49 -6.49
CA ARG A 62 5.30 -12.99 -7.86
C ARG A 62 5.50 -14.50 -7.92
N ASN A 63 5.19 -15.10 -9.08
CA ASN A 63 5.40 -16.53 -9.28
C ASN A 63 6.89 -16.89 -9.36
N ASP A 64 7.19 -18.19 -9.33
CA ASP A 64 8.55 -18.71 -9.34
C ASP A 64 9.35 -18.29 -10.57
N LYS A 65 8.71 -18.31 -11.72
CA LYS A 65 9.38 -17.95 -12.98
C LYS A 65 9.81 -16.49 -12.99
N GLU A 66 8.92 -15.59 -12.62
CA GLU A 66 9.21 -14.15 -12.57
C GLU A 66 10.32 -13.86 -11.56
N TYR A 67 10.28 -14.50 -10.40
CA TYR A 67 11.31 -14.36 -9.38
C TYR A 67 12.68 -14.81 -9.88
N ARG A 68 12.76 -15.97 -10.53
CA ARG A 68 14.02 -16.49 -11.08
C ARG A 68 14.59 -15.63 -12.19
N ASP A 69 13.72 -15.11 -13.05
CA ASP A 69 14.11 -14.29 -14.19
C ASP A 69 14.69 -12.93 -13.78
N GLY A 70 14.36 -12.47 -12.59
CA GLY A 70 14.89 -11.22 -12.05
C GLY A 70 14.08 -10.76 -10.84
N HIS A 71 14.77 -10.53 -9.72
CA HIS A 71 14.16 -10.05 -8.49
C HIS A 71 15.05 -9.02 -7.80
N ILE A 72 14.47 -8.25 -6.90
CA ILE A 72 15.21 -7.25 -6.13
C ILE A 72 16.19 -7.98 -5.21
N VAL A 73 17.42 -7.50 -5.15
CA VAL A 73 18.50 -8.12 -4.38
C VAL A 73 18.06 -8.31 -2.92
N ASN A 74 18.33 -9.51 -2.38
CA ASN A 74 17.95 -9.92 -1.02
C ASN A 74 16.46 -9.96 -0.72
N SER A 75 15.60 -9.93 -1.75
CA SER A 75 14.17 -10.12 -1.53
C SER A 75 13.86 -11.56 -1.17
N LEU A 76 12.87 -11.74 -0.30
CA LEU A 76 12.31 -13.05 0.03
C LEU A 76 11.22 -13.39 -0.98
N HIS A 77 11.26 -14.61 -1.51
CA HIS A 77 10.19 -15.09 -2.37
C HIS A 77 9.09 -15.74 -1.52
N ALA A 78 7.94 -15.10 -1.46
CA ALA A 78 6.81 -15.55 -0.64
C ALA A 78 5.48 -15.30 -1.37
N PRO A 79 5.18 -16.07 -2.43
CA PRO A 79 3.98 -15.84 -3.24
C PRO A 79 2.68 -16.15 -2.50
N ASP A 80 2.72 -17.07 -1.53
CA ASP A 80 1.55 -17.44 -0.73
C ASP A 80 1.77 -17.01 0.72
N ILE A 81 0.99 -16.04 1.16
CA ILE A 81 1.05 -15.53 2.54
C ILE A 81 0.71 -16.59 3.58
N LYS A 82 -0.11 -17.60 3.23
CA LYS A 82 -0.52 -18.65 4.16
C LYS A 82 0.62 -19.61 4.48
N THR A 83 1.50 -19.89 3.53
CA THR A 83 2.63 -20.79 3.71
C THR A 83 3.92 -20.06 4.06
N ALA A 84 3.96 -18.75 3.87
CA ALA A 84 5.12 -17.92 4.17
C ALA A 84 5.32 -17.81 5.69
N LYS A 85 6.51 -18.15 6.18
CA LYS A 85 6.85 -18.04 7.59
C LYS A 85 7.40 -16.66 7.88
N LEU A 86 6.53 -15.66 7.96
CA LEU A 86 6.89 -14.25 8.07
C LEU A 86 6.90 -13.72 9.52
N GLU A 87 6.54 -14.54 10.50
CA GLU A 87 6.44 -14.12 11.91
C GLU A 87 7.74 -13.51 12.45
N LYS A 88 8.88 -14.01 12.05
CA LYS A 88 10.19 -13.48 12.49
C LYS A 88 10.48 -12.07 11.99
N TYR A 89 9.72 -11.58 11.02
CA TYR A 89 9.88 -10.23 10.46
C TYR A 89 8.85 -9.24 10.98
N ARG A 90 8.02 -9.64 11.96
CA ARG A 90 6.92 -8.82 12.48
C ARG A 90 7.38 -7.47 13.02
N ASP A 91 8.55 -7.40 13.59
CA ASP A 91 9.11 -6.18 14.20
C ASP A 91 9.96 -5.34 13.24
N ARG A 92 10.06 -5.76 11.99
CA ARG A 92 10.84 -5.05 10.97
C ARG A 92 9.88 -4.43 9.94
N PRO A 93 10.26 -3.31 9.31
CA PRO A 93 9.52 -2.81 8.16
C PRO A 93 9.52 -3.85 7.04
N VAL A 94 8.36 -4.11 6.46
CA VAL A 94 8.16 -5.09 5.40
C VAL A 94 7.68 -4.36 4.15
N ILE A 95 8.39 -4.52 3.06
CA ILE A 95 8.01 -3.95 1.77
C ILE A 95 7.67 -5.11 0.84
N VAL A 96 6.44 -5.13 0.34
CA VAL A 96 5.96 -6.17 -0.58
C VAL A 96 5.88 -5.60 -1.98
N TYR A 97 6.29 -6.38 -2.96
CA TYR A 97 6.15 -5.97 -4.35
C TYR A 97 5.66 -7.10 -5.24
N CYS A 98 4.99 -6.70 -6.30
CA CYS A 98 4.63 -7.54 -7.44
C CYS A 98 5.11 -6.84 -8.72
N ARG A 99 4.54 -7.16 -9.86
CA ARG A 99 4.93 -6.55 -11.12
C ARG A 99 4.58 -5.06 -11.19
N SER A 100 3.34 -4.68 -10.84
CA SER A 100 2.80 -3.32 -10.99
C SER A 100 2.39 -2.65 -9.68
N GLY A 101 2.34 -3.38 -8.58
CA GLY A 101 1.92 -2.87 -7.28
C GLY A 101 0.46 -3.17 -6.91
N ASN A 102 -0.33 -3.76 -7.79
CA ASN A 102 -1.75 -4.00 -7.55
C ASN A 102 -2.01 -5.24 -6.67
N GLN A 103 -1.40 -6.37 -7.00
CA GLN A 103 -1.54 -7.61 -6.23
C GLN A 103 -0.86 -7.51 -4.88
N SER A 104 0.29 -6.87 -4.83
CA SER A 104 1.04 -6.67 -3.59
C SER A 104 0.31 -5.79 -2.59
N ALA A 105 -0.51 -4.85 -3.03
CA ALA A 105 -1.35 -4.06 -2.14
C ALA A 105 -2.31 -4.94 -1.34
N GLN A 106 -2.92 -5.94 -1.95
CA GLN A 106 -3.78 -6.91 -1.28
C GLN A 106 -3.00 -7.77 -0.28
N TYR A 107 -1.80 -8.19 -0.66
CA TYR A 107 -0.89 -8.94 0.21
C TYR A 107 -0.55 -8.12 1.47
N CYS A 108 -0.23 -6.86 1.30
CA CYS A 108 0.02 -5.93 2.42
C CYS A 108 -1.18 -5.81 3.36
N SER A 109 -2.40 -5.71 2.81
CA SER A 109 -3.62 -5.64 3.62
C SER A 109 -3.81 -6.90 4.47
N LYS A 110 -3.51 -8.07 3.92
CA LYS A 110 -3.58 -9.34 4.65
C LYS A 110 -2.53 -9.41 5.76
N LEU A 111 -1.31 -8.94 5.52
CA LEU A 111 -0.27 -8.86 6.54
C LEU A 111 -0.67 -7.95 7.69
N ARG A 112 -1.26 -6.80 7.40
CA ARG A 112 -1.74 -5.88 8.45
C ARG A 112 -2.83 -6.51 9.31
N LYS A 113 -3.73 -7.27 8.70
CA LYS A 113 -4.75 -8.03 9.44
C LYS A 113 -4.16 -9.10 10.35
N GLN A 114 -2.99 -9.61 10.01
CA GLN A 114 -2.25 -10.57 10.83
C GLN A 114 -1.42 -9.93 11.94
N GLY A 115 -1.45 -8.59 12.05
CA GLY A 115 -0.78 -7.86 13.12
C GLY A 115 0.57 -7.24 12.75
N PHE A 116 0.96 -7.27 11.49
CA PHE A 116 2.16 -6.55 11.03
C PHE A 116 1.87 -5.04 11.00
N GLU A 117 2.64 -4.26 11.74
CA GLU A 117 2.42 -2.82 11.89
C GLU A 117 3.08 -1.99 10.78
N SER A 118 4.29 -2.35 10.38
CA SER A 118 5.09 -1.60 9.41
C SER A 118 5.11 -2.34 8.07
N VAL A 119 4.02 -2.21 7.30
CA VAL A 119 3.86 -2.86 6.00
C VAL A 119 3.70 -1.80 4.92
N TYR A 120 4.47 -1.95 3.86
CA TYR A 120 4.50 -1.01 2.74
C TYR A 120 4.37 -1.75 1.42
N ASN A 121 3.70 -1.12 0.46
CA ASN A 121 3.63 -1.60 -0.92
C ASN A 121 4.64 -0.82 -1.76
N LEU A 122 5.44 -1.51 -2.56
CA LEU A 122 6.35 -0.84 -3.50
C LEU A 122 5.52 -0.26 -4.66
N LYS A 123 5.45 1.05 -4.70
CA LYS A 123 4.67 1.79 -5.69
C LYS A 123 5.19 1.49 -7.10
N GLY A 124 4.29 1.02 -7.95
CA GLY A 124 4.63 0.63 -9.32
C GLY A 124 5.36 -0.71 -9.45
N GLY A 125 5.62 -1.40 -8.34
CA GLY A 125 6.23 -2.72 -8.32
C GLY A 125 7.61 -2.80 -8.94
N VAL A 126 7.97 -3.99 -9.43
CA VAL A 126 9.29 -4.21 -10.04
C VAL A 126 9.50 -3.37 -11.31
N VAL A 127 8.42 -3.03 -12.01
CA VAL A 127 8.50 -2.16 -13.19
C VAL A 127 9.04 -0.77 -12.81
N ALA A 128 8.54 -0.19 -11.73
CA ALA A 128 9.04 1.10 -11.23
C ALA A 128 10.48 1.00 -10.72
N TRP A 129 10.83 -0.14 -10.11
CA TRP A 129 12.20 -0.42 -9.67
C TRP A 129 13.19 -0.40 -10.84
N GLU A 130 12.85 -1.08 -11.93
CA GLU A 130 13.65 -1.10 -13.16
C GLU A 130 13.74 0.29 -13.81
N ARG A 131 12.63 1.03 -13.85
CA ARG A 131 12.63 2.40 -14.38
C ARG A 131 13.51 3.36 -13.58
N ALA A 132 13.70 3.09 -12.31
CA ALA A 132 14.61 3.84 -11.45
C ALA A 132 16.07 3.39 -11.60
N GLU A 133 16.34 2.50 -12.55
CA GLU A 133 17.67 1.95 -12.84
C GLU A 133 18.31 1.24 -11.65
N LEU A 134 17.49 0.63 -10.81
CA LEU A 134 17.95 -0.13 -9.66
C LEU A 134 18.17 -1.61 -10.05
N PRO A 135 19.16 -2.28 -9.44
CA PRO A 135 19.58 -3.60 -9.87
C PRO A 135 18.59 -4.71 -9.53
N LEU A 136 18.46 -5.67 -10.43
CA LEU A 136 17.83 -6.95 -10.19
C LEU A 136 18.89 -8.04 -10.23
N THR A 137 18.65 -9.12 -9.50
CA THR A 137 19.49 -10.32 -9.54
C THR A 137 18.67 -11.50 -10.06
N LYS A 138 19.36 -12.48 -10.60
CA LYS A 138 18.75 -13.73 -11.08
C LYS A 138 19.15 -14.87 -10.16
N THR A 139 18.21 -15.79 -9.95
CA THR A 139 18.52 -17.05 -9.29
C THR A 139 18.89 -18.06 -10.38
N GLY A 140 20.14 -18.39 -10.42
CA GLY A 140 20.67 -19.37 -11.37
C GLY A 140 20.27 -20.79 -11.02
#